data_4f5b8f9e539d71999739dbc96f5f4922
#
_entry.id   4f5b8f9e539d71999739dbc96f5f4922
#
_cell.length_a   1.000
_cell.length_b   1.000
_cell.length_c   1.000
_cell.angle_alpha   90.00
_cell.angle_beta   90.00
_cell.angle_gamma   90.00
#
_symmetry.space_group_name_H-M   'P 1'
#
loop_
_entity.id
_entity.type
_entity.pdbx_description
1 polymer ?
#
loop_
_entity_poly.entity_id
_entity_poly.type
_entity_poly.pdbx_seq_one_letter_code
_entity_poly.pdbx_strand_id
1 'polypeptide(L)' 'MQLGNNIQTLRKKKGLSQEKLAEKINVTRQTISNWELGETAPNPEQLILLSKQFE' A
#
# COMPACT_ATOMS: atom_id res chain seq x y z
N MET A 1 11.20 -2.14 11.43
CA MET A 1 10.01 -1.42 10.99
C MET A 1 9.16 -2.32 10.13
N GLN A 2 7.88 -2.33 10.37
CA GLN A 2 6.96 -3.24 9.67
C GLN A 2 6.18 -2.48 8.61
N LEU A 3 6.80 -2.30 7.45
CA LEU A 3 6.21 -1.53 6.36
C LEU A 3 4.84 -2.07 5.94
N GLY A 4 4.72 -3.40 5.84
CA GLY A 4 3.45 -4.00 5.46
C GLY A 4 2.33 -3.67 6.45
N ASN A 5 2.63 -3.75 7.74
CA ASN A 5 1.65 -3.39 8.78
C ASN A 5 1.29 -1.91 8.70
N ASN A 6 2.25 -1.05 8.40
CA ASN A 6 1.99 0.38 8.26
C ASN A 6 1.07 0.66 7.08
N ILE A 7 1.31 0.00 5.94
CA ILE A 7 0.46 0.15 4.78
C ILE A 7 -0.97 -0.28 5.10
N GLN A 8 -1.14 -1.43 5.73
CA GLN A 8 -2.44 -1.93 6.09
C GLN A 8 -3.17 -0.99 7.06
N THR A 9 -2.46 -0.53 8.09
CA THR A 9 -3.04 0.36 9.09
C THR A 9 -3.49 1.67 8.46
N LEU A 10 -2.64 2.29 7.66
CA LEU A 10 -2.96 3.57 7.03
C LEU A 10 -4.09 3.41 6.01
N ARG A 11 -4.07 2.31 5.26
CA ARG A 11 -5.12 2.01 4.30
C ARG A 11 -6.49 1.93 4.99
N LYS A 12 -6.55 1.20 6.09
CA LYS A 12 -7.79 1.03 6.85
C LYS A 12 -8.25 2.35 7.46
N LYS A 13 -7.33 3.16 7.94
CA LYS A 13 -7.66 4.48 8.48
C LYS A 13 -8.30 5.38 7.43
N LYS A 14 -7.90 5.24 6.17
CA LYS A 14 -8.47 5.99 5.06
C LYS A 14 -9.73 5.34 4.50
N GLY A 15 -10.15 4.19 5.03
CA GLY A 15 -11.33 3.49 4.55
C GLY A 15 -11.14 2.85 3.19
N LEU A 16 -9.91 2.51 2.82
CA LEU A 16 -9.59 1.96 1.51
C LEU A 16 -9.47 0.44 1.57
N SER A 17 -10.08 -0.25 0.59
CA SER A 17 -9.81 -1.67 0.37
C SER A 17 -8.45 -1.82 -0.31
N GLN A 18 -7.92 -3.04 -0.32
CA GLN A 18 -6.69 -3.32 -1.06
C GLN A 18 -6.84 -2.97 -2.53
N GLU A 19 -7.98 -3.33 -3.11
CA GLU A 19 -8.27 -3.05 -4.51
C GLU A 19 -8.31 -1.54 -4.78
N LYS A 20 -8.95 -0.79 -3.89
CA LYS A 20 -9.07 0.64 -4.09
C LYS A 20 -7.73 1.33 -3.98
N LEU A 21 -6.89 0.94 -3.02
CA LEU A 21 -5.55 1.49 -2.92
C LEU A 21 -4.73 1.14 -4.17
N ALA A 22 -4.84 -0.10 -4.64
CA ALA A 22 -4.13 -0.54 -5.83
C ALA A 22 -4.49 0.33 -7.04
N GLU A 23 -5.78 0.65 -7.21
CA GLU A 23 -6.22 1.54 -8.29
C GLU A 23 -5.58 2.92 -8.19
N LYS A 24 -5.53 3.46 -6.97
CA LYS A 24 -5.04 4.82 -6.74
C LYS A 24 -3.55 4.97 -7.06
N ILE A 25 -2.76 3.92 -6.89
CA ILE A 25 -1.33 3.99 -7.15
C ILE A 25 -0.92 3.13 -8.35
N ASN A 26 -1.91 2.68 -9.11
CA ASN A 26 -1.72 2.01 -10.40
C ASN A 26 -0.91 0.71 -10.30
N VAL A 27 -1.25 -0.10 -9.33
CA VAL A 27 -0.70 -1.46 -9.18
C VAL A 27 -1.86 -2.44 -9.06
N THR A 28 -1.55 -3.74 -8.98
CA THR A 28 -2.59 -4.75 -8.80
C THR A 28 -2.90 -4.97 -7.32
N ARG A 29 -4.09 -5.47 -7.04
CA ARG A 29 -4.48 -5.84 -5.68
C ARG A 29 -3.49 -6.85 -5.08
N GLN A 30 -3.02 -7.79 -5.89
CA GLN A 30 -2.06 -8.79 -5.43
C GLN A 30 -0.77 -8.13 -4.96
N THR A 31 -0.34 -7.07 -5.63
CA THR A 31 0.84 -6.31 -5.23
C THR A 31 0.66 -5.72 -3.83
N ILE A 32 -0.49 -5.12 -3.56
CA ILE A 32 -0.80 -4.57 -2.24
C ILE A 32 -0.78 -5.68 -1.19
N SER A 33 -1.41 -6.80 -1.49
CA SER A 33 -1.44 -7.95 -0.58
C SER A 33 -0.03 -8.43 -0.25
N ASN A 34 0.83 -8.55 -1.26
CA ASN A 34 2.22 -8.98 -1.05
C ASN A 34 2.97 -8.01 -0.16
N TRP A 35 2.78 -6.71 -0.35
CA TRP A 35 3.42 -5.72 0.51
C TRP A 35 2.95 -5.84 1.96
N GLU A 36 1.65 -6.03 2.16
CA GLU A 36 1.09 -6.12 3.51
C GLU A 36 1.54 -7.39 4.23
N LEU A 37 1.79 -8.46 3.49
CA LEU A 37 2.30 -9.71 4.04
C LEU A 37 3.82 -9.72 4.22
N GLY A 38 4.51 -8.71 3.70
CA GLY A 38 5.95 -8.63 3.78
C GLY A 38 6.68 -9.51 2.78
N GLU A 39 5.98 -10.02 1.76
CA GLU A 39 6.60 -10.87 0.75
C GLU A 39 7.39 -10.08 -0.27
N THR A 40 6.93 -8.87 -0.58
CA THR A 40 7.64 -7.93 -1.44
C THR A 40 7.54 -6.54 -0.82
N ALA A 41 8.29 -5.60 -1.35
CA ALA A 41 8.27 -4.22 -0.85
C ALA A 41 8.13 -3.25 -2.01
N PRO A 42 7.48 -2.10 -1.79
CA PRO A 42 7.38 -1.08 -2.83
C PRO A 42 8.75 -0.49 -3.15
N ASN A 43 8.94 -0.14 -4.43
CA ASN A 43 10.16 0.56 -4.84
C ASN A 43 10.04 2.04 -4.45
N PRO A 44 11.12 2.85 -4.60
CA PRO A 44 11.08 4.26 -4.20
C PRO A 44 9.95 5.07 -4.84
N GLU A 45 9.66 4.83 -6.12
CA GLU A 45 8.58 5.53 -6.80
C GLU A 45 7.23 5.17 -6.21
N GLN A 46 7.03 3.89 -5.92
CA GLN A 46 5.79 3.42 -5.30
C GLN A 46 5.64 3.96 -3.89
N LEU A 47 6.75 4.09 -3.15
CA LEU A 47 6.71 4.68 -1.82
C LEU A 47 6.24 6.14 -1.86
N ILE A 48 6.68 6.88 -2.87
CA ILE A 48 6.23 8.25 -3.06
C ILE A 48 4.72 8.30 -3.31
N LEU A 49 4.23 7.41 -4.17
CA LEU A 49 2.80 7.33 -4.46
C LEU A 49 1.99 6.97 -3.21
N LEU A 50 2.49 6.02 -2.42
CA LEU A 50 1.85 5.66 -1.17
C LEU A 50 1.80 6.84 -0.21
N SER A 51 2.92 7.55 -0.09
CA SER A 51 3.01 8.71 0.78
C SER A 51 1.94 9.75 0.45
N LYS A 52 1.72 9.99 -0.84
CA LYS A 52 0.70 10.94 -1.28
C LYS A 52 -0.71 10.50 -0.90
N GLN A 53 -0.98 9.20 -0.95
CA GLN A 53 -2.30 8.69 -0.60
C GLN A 53 -2.56 8.75 0.89
N PHE A 54 -1.52 8.71 1.71
CA PHE A 54 -1.65 8.67 3.16
C PHE A 54 -1.39 10.00 3.87
N GLU A 55 -1.23 11.05 3.11
CA GLU A 55 -1.11 12.40 3.67
C GLU A 55 -2.35 12.79 4.47
#